data_dc40911ef737be5ec12284278336d8c3
#
_entry.id   dc40911ef737be5ec12284278336d8c3
#
_cell.length_a   1.000
_cell.length_b   1.000
_cell.length_c   1.000
_cell.angle_alpha   90.00
_cell.angle_beta   90.00
_cell.angle_gamma   90.00
#
_symmetry.space_group_name_H-M   'P 1'
#
loop_
_entity.id
_entity.type
_entity.pdbx_description
1 polymer ?
#
loop_
_entity_poly.entity_id
_entity_poly.type
_entity_poly.pdbx_seq_one_letter_code
_entity_poly.pdbx_strand_id
1 'polypeptide(L)'
;MTRSLAAMASGIMLTGGLLAGSAGAASAAEATPQAASACPSGWFCVWSGKDYTGRMQKVAGKNADLTKYPVFQKFRSWYNHGKSCDFKWYAKKNHKGSSGIVPRGYKQTGSTYRYIKSNKWVNCR
;
A
#
# COMPACT_ATOMS: atom_id res chain seq x y z
N MET A 1 47.31 -3.30 -23.99
CA MET A 1 46.99 -3.32 -23.77
C MET A 1 46.75 -3.31 -23.19
N THR A 2 46.58 -3.23 -23.15
CA THR A 2 46.12 -3.25 -22.73
C THR A 2 45.64 -3.15 -22.08
N ARG A 3 45.29 -3.09 -22.23
CA ARG A 3 44.61 -3.05 -21.84
C ARG A 3 44.03 -2.97 -21.23
N SER A 4 44.08 -3.01 -21.38
CA SER A 4 43.40 -3.00 -21.10
C SER A 4 42.76 -3.05 -20.52
N LEU A 5 42.66 -3.14 -20.80
CA LEU A 5 41.96 -3.20 -20.51
C LEU A 5 41.25 -3.19 -19.87
N ALA A 6 41.51 -3.07 -20.10
CA ALA A 6 40.87 -3.05 -19.74
C ALA A 6 40.05 -3.01 -19.22
N ALA A 7 40.11 -2.93 -19.35
CA ALA A 7 39.41 -2.83 -19.01
C ALA A 7 38.58 -2.82 -18.57
N MET A 8 38.38 -2.89 -18.84
CA MET A 8 37.60 -2.86 -18.55
C MET A 8 36.90 -2.87 -17.92
N ALA A 9 37.04 -2.79 -18.03
CA ALA A 9 36.33 -2.84 -17.59
C ALA A 9 35.56 -2.81 -17.01
N SER A 10 35.34 -2.75 -17.19
CA SER A 10 34.59 -2.77 -16.77
C SER A 10 33.80 -2.74 -16.18
N GLY A 11 33.59 -2.61 -16.35
CA GLY A 11 32.88 -2.56 -16.18
C GLY A 11 32.07 -2.59 -15.56
N ILE A 12 31.77 -2.50 -15.76
CA ILE A 12 31.04 -2.58 -15.41
C ILE A 12 30.32 -2.50 -14.77
N MET A 13 30.21 -2.32 -15.09
CA MET A 13 29.74 -2.32 -14.81
C MET A 13 29.15 -2.19 -14.20
N LEU A 14 28.86 -2.02 -14.55
CA LEU A 14 28.48 -1.99 -14.26
C LEU A 14 27.94 -1.86 -13.71
N THR A 15 27.72 -1.80 -14.07
CA THR A 15 27.42 -1.77 -13.79
C THR A 15 26.88 -1.78 -13.16
N GLY A 16 26.66 -1.78 -13.39
CA GLY A 16 26.39 -1.81 -13.32
C GLY A 16 25.88 -1.92 -12.76
N GLY A 17 25.68 -1.96 -12.83
CA GLY A 17 25.41 -2.10 -12.81
C GLY A 17 24.84 -2.27 -12.31
N LEU A 18 24.47 -2.24 -12.58
CA LEU A 18 24.18 -2.57 -12.36
C LEU A 18 23.80 -2.83 -11.86
N LEU A 19 23.54 -2.89 -12.06
CA LEU A 19 23.34 -3.34 -11.82
C LEU A 19 23.07 -3.62 -11.23
N ALA A 20 22.98 -3.57 -11.29
CA ALA A 20 22.86 -4.01 -10.96
C ALA A 20 22.54 -4.26 -10.41
N GLY A 21 22.24 -4.36 -10.46
CA GLY A 21 22.07 -4.73 -10.28
C GLY A 21 21.64 -5.03 -9.72
N SER A 22 21.36 -5.10 -9.83
CA SER A 22 21.06 -5.54 -9.47
C SER A 22 20.81 -5.96 -8.76
N ALA A 23 20.92 -6.01 -9.58
CA ALA A 23 20.53 -6.84 -8.79
C ALA A 23 20.39 -7.07 -7.55
N GLY A 24 20.65 -7.78 -7.02
CA GLY A 24 20.36 -7.86 -5.66
C GLY A 24 19.29 -6.92 -5.28
N ALA A 25 18.88 -6.23 -6.22
CA ALA A 25 17.88 -5.22 -5.99
C ALA A 25 16.51 -5.81 -5.68
N ALA A 26 16.31 -7.10 -5.96
CA ALA A 26 14.98 -7.67 -5.80
C ALA A 26 14.48 -7.57 -4.36
N SER A 27 15.30 -7.94 -3.39
CA SER A 27 14.84 -7.88 -2.01
C SER A 27 14.69 -6.43 -1.55
N ALA A 28 15.49 -5.54 -2.08
CA ALA A 28 15.32 -4.13 -1.76
C ALA A 28 13.98 -3.62 -2.24
N ALA A 29 13.48 -4.15 -3.35
CA ALA A 29 12.19 -3.71 -3.86
C ALA A 29 11.06 -4.01 -2.87
N GLU A 30 11.18 -5.08 -2.10
CA GLU A 30 10.15 -5.39 -1.11
C GLU A 30 10.15 -4.40 0.04
N ALA A 31 11.28 -3.81 0.32
CA ALA A 31 11.39 -2.83 1.39
C ALA A 31 11.11 -1.42 0.91
N THR A 32 10.94 -1.23 -0.38
CA THR A 32 10.69 0.10 -0.94
C THR A 32 9.33 0.60 -0.47
N PRO A 33 9.28 1.79 0.11
CA PRO A 33 8.00 2.35 0.50
C PRO A 33 7.08 2.53 -0.69
N GLN A 34 5.83 2.22 -0.49
CA GLN A 34 4.80 2.55 -1.47
C GLN A 34 4.19 3.86 -1.06
N ALA A 35 4.27 4.85 -1.91
CA ALA A 35 3.66 6.13 -1.61
C ALA A 35 2.14 6.00 -1.59
N ALA A 36 1.49 6.89 -0.85
CA ALA A 36 0.03 6.93 -0.85
C ALA A 36 -0.52 7.08 -2.27
N SER A 37 0.27 7.67 -3.17
CA SER A 37 -0.12 7.83 -4.56
C SER A 37 -0.30 6.49 -5.30
N ALA A 38 0.18 5.38 -4.73
CA ALA A 38 -0.08 4.07 -5.31
C ALA A 38 -1.55 3.67 -5.20
N CYS A 39 -2.33 4.36 -4.38
CA CYS A 39 -3.75 4.08 -4.25
C CYS A 39 -4.52 4.71 -5.40
N PRO A 40 -5.17 3.92 -6.25
CA PRO A 40 -5.87 4.49 -7.40
C PRO A 40 -7.08 5.31 -6.98
N SER A 41 -7.47 6.26 -7.82
CA SER A 41 -8.68 7.02 -7.59
C SER A 41 -9.90 6.10 -7.58
N GLY A 42 -10.78 6.32 -6.61
CA GLY A 42 -11.98 5.52 -6.45
C GLY A 42 -11.86 4.38 -5.46
N TRP A 43 -10.68 4.20 -4.86
CA TRP A 43 -10.42 3.07 -3.98
C TRP A 43 -10.09 3.52 -2.56
N PHE A 44 -10.33 2.64 -1.62
CA PHE A 44 -9.82 2.77 -0.26
C PHE A 44 -8.69 1.78 -0.08
N CYS A 45 -7.52 2.26 0.29
CA CYS A 45 -6.30 1.45 0.36
C CYS A 45 -5.78 1.38 1.78
N VAL A 46 -5.21 0.22 2.11
CA VAL A 46 -4.53 0.02 3.39
C VAL A 46 -3.17 -0.61 3.14
N TRP A 47 -2.22 -0.31 4.02
CA TRP A 47 -0.86 -0.85 3.96
C TRP A 47 -0.52 -1.51 5.29
N SER A 48 0.17 -2.63 5.23
CA SER A 48 0.53 -3.37 6.44
C SER A 48 1.52 -2.62 7.31
N GLY A 49 2.31 -1.72 6.73
CA GLY A 49 3.32 -0.97 7.46
C GLY A 49 2.94 0.49 7.65
N LYS A 50 3.77 1.19 8.42
CA LYS A 50 3.61 2.62 8.62
C LYS A 50 4.01 3.36 7.34
N ASP A 51 3.53 4.58 7.20
CA ASP A 51 3.96 5.48 6.14
C ASP A 51 3.78 4.87 4.76
N TYR A 52 2.67 4.14 4.59
CA TYR A 52 2.27 3.58 3.30
C TYR A 52 3.32 2.63 2.76
N THR A 53 3.84 1.79 3.64
CA THR A 53 4.84 0.78 3.31
C THR A 53 4.28 -0.62 3.51
N GLY A 54 5.02 -1.61 3.02
CA GLY A 54 4.61 -2.98 3.14
C GLY A 54 3.60 -3.35 2.08
N ARG A 55 2.77 -4.32 2.40
CA ARG A 55 1.81 -4.85 1.45
C ARG A 55 0.56 -3.98 1.43
N MET A 56 0.09 -3.66 0.22
CA MET A 56 -1.12 -2.86 0.03
C MET A 56 -2.26 -3.76 -0.42
N GLN A 57 -3.46 -3.48 0.12
CA GLN A 57 -4.70 -4.02 -0.41
C GLN A 57 -5.71 -2.88 -0.53
N LYS A 58 -6.64 -3.05 -1.45
CA LYS A 58 -7.62 -2.00 -1.72
C LYS A 58 -8.98 -2.60 -1.99
N VAL A 59 -10.02 -1.83 -1.70
CA VAL A 59 -11.39 -2.22 -2.02
C VAL A 59 -12.12 -1.02 -2.61
N ALA A 60 -13.07 -1.33 -3.46
CA ALA A 60 -14.06 -0.37 -3.96
C ALA A 60 -15.42 -0.99 -3.70
N GLY A 61 -16.44 -0.15 -3.58
CA GLY A 61 -17.78 -0.64 -3.34
C GLY A 61 -18.03 -1.06 -1.89
N LYS A 62 -19.19 -1.65 -1.68
CA LYS A 62 -19.62 -2.08 -0.37
C LYS A 62 -19.24 -3.54 -0.16
N ASN A 63 -18.69 -3.85 1.00
CA ASN A 63 -18.23 -5.20 1.30
C ASN A 63 -18.76 -5.65 2.66
N ALA A 64 -19.53 -6.72 2.68
CA ALA A 64 -20.06 -7.27 3.92
C ALA A 64 -19.02 -8.09 4.69
N ASP A 65 -17.97 -8.54 4.00
CA ASP A 65 -16.96 -9.39 4.61
C ASP A 65 -15.59 -9.08 4.02
N LEU A 66 -14.75 -8.38 4.79
CA LEU A 66 -13.37 -8.09 4.41
C LEU A 66 -12.38 -9.04 5.06
N THR A 67 -12.86 -10.06 5.78
CA THR A 67 -11.94 -10.97 6.47
C THR A 67 -11.11 -11.79 5.51
N LYS A 68 -11.52 -11.91 4.25
CA LYS A 68 -10.75 -12.60 3.23
C LYS A 68 -9.56 -11.77 2.71
N TYR A 69 -9.43 -10.53 3.14
CA TYR A 69 -8.31 -9.66 2.75
C TYR A 69 -7.37 -9.53 3.93
N PRO A 70 -6.22 -10.23 3.92
CA PRO A 70 -5.34 -10.26 5.08
C PRO A 70 -4.86 -8.89 5.55
N VAL A 71 -4.53 -8.00 4.62
CA VAL A 71 -4.02 -6.69 5.03
C VAL A 71 -5.10 -5.86 5.71
N PHE A 72 -6.37 -6.01 5.31
CA PHE A 72 -7.46 -5.32 6.00
C PHE A 72 -7.64 -5.78 7.44
N GLN A 73 -7.06 -6.92 7.81
CA GLN A 73 -7.14 -7.43 9.17
C GLN A 73 -5.97 -6.98 10.04
N LYS A 74 -4.95 -6.35 9.45
CA LYS A 74 -3.79 -5.91 10.21
C LYS A 74 -3.01 -4.88 9.40
N PHE A 75 -3.39 -3.61 9.56
CA PHE A 75 -2.75 -2.54 8.78
C PHE A 75 -2.41 -1.36 9.69
N ARG A 76 -1.52 -0.49 9.21
CA ARG A 76 -1.03 0.64 9.99
C ARG A 76 -1.13 1.97 9.26
N SER A 77 -1.42 1.97 7.97
CA SER A 77 -1.67 3.20 7.24
C SER A 77 -2.80 2.97 6.25
N TRP A 78 -3.50 4.05 5.91
CA TRP A 78 -4.67 3.96 5.03
C TRP A 78 -4.91 5.27 4.32
N TYR A 79 -5.66 5.18 3.20
CA TYR A 79 -5.97 6.33 2.37
C TYR A 79 -7.32 6.13 1.71
N ASN A 80 -8.23 7.09 1.93
CA ASN A 80 -9.50 7.13 1.20
C ASN A 80 -9.30 7.96 -0.05
N HIS A 81 -9.04 7.30 -1.17
CA HIS A 81 -8.92 7.98 -2.46
C HIS A 81 -10.20 7.85 -3.26
N GLY A 82 -11.34 7.81 -2.58
CA GLY A 82 -12.64 7.78 -3.21
C GLY A 82 -12.91 9.04 -4.00
N LYS A 83 -13.78 8.92 -5.00
CA LYS A 83 -14.09 10.04 -5.87
C LYS A 83 -15.08 11.01 -5.26
N SER A 84 -16.05 10.52 -4.51
CA SER A 84 -17.15 11.37 -4.05
C SER A 84 -17.65 11.03 -2.66
N CYS A 85 -17.23 9.90 -2.05
CA CYS A 85 -17.85 9.43 -0.83
C CYS A 85 -16.83 9.30 0.30
N ASP A 86 -17.34 9.41 1.52
CA ASP A 86 -16.58 9.03 2.70
C ASP A 86 -16.65 7.51 2.87
N PHE A 87 -15.64 6.95 3.52
CA PHE A 87 -15.55 5.50 3.73
C PHE A 87 -15.99 5.19 5.16
N LYS A 88 -17.01 4.35 5.31
CA LYS A 88 -17.46 3.92 6.63
C LYS A 88 -16.99 2.49 6.87
N TRP A 89 -16.20 2.32 7.93
CA TRP A 89 -15.69 1.00 8.30
C TRP A 89 -16.48 0.44 9.49
N TYR A 90 -16.46 -0.88 9.60
CA TYR A 90 -17.10 -1.60 10.70
C TYR A 90 -16.15 -2.64 11.26
N ALA A 91 -16.20 -2.81 12.58
CA ALA A 91 -15.35 -3.77 13.29
C ALA A 91 -15.80 -5.22 13.11
N LYS A 92 -17.01 -5.43 12.63
CA LYS A 92 -17.55 -6.78 12.41
C LYS A 92 -18.09 -6.91 11.01
N LYS A 93 -18.30 -8.15 10.58
CA LYS A 93 -18.89 -8.40 9.28
C LYS A 93 -20.33 -7.89 9.25
N ASN A 94 -20.87 -7.75 8.04
CA ASN A 94 -22.26 -7.39 7.79
C ASN A 94 -22.64 -6.03 8.36
N HIS A 95 -21.67 -5.10 8.36
CA HIS A 95 -21.90 -3.71 8.77
C HIS A 95 -22.39 -3.61 10.20
N LYS A 96 -21.71 -4.33 11.09
CA LYS A 96 -22.04 -4.38 12.51
C LYS A 96 -20.83 -4.01 13.36
N GLY A 97 -21.11 -3.80 14.66
CA GLY A 97 -20.06 -3.46 15.61
C GLY A 97 -19.69 -2.00 15.54
N SER A 98 -18.55 -1.67 16.16
CA SER A 98 -18.04 -0.31 16.15
C SER A 98 -17.82 0.15 14.71
N SER A 99 -17.99 1.43 14.48
CA SER A 99 -17.82 1.98 13.15
C SER A 99 -17.19 3.36 13.23
N GLY A 100 -16.69 3.83 12.09
CA GLY A 100 -16.14 5.17 11.98
C GLY A 100 -16.12 5.59 10.53
N ILE A 101 -15.81 6.85 10.33
CA ILE A 101 -15.79 7.47 9.00
C ILE A 101 -14.37 7.93 8.69
N VAL A 102 -13.90 7.58 7.51
CA VAL A 102 -12.66 8.15 6.95
C VAL A 102 -13.08 9.09 5.83
N PRO A 103 -12.96 10.39 6.03
CA PRO A 103 -13.42 11.34 5.01
C PRO A 103 -12.68 11.16 3.70
N ARG A 104 -13.35 11.52 2.62
CA ARG A 104 -12.74 11.49 1.30
C ARG A 104 -11.43 12.30 1.30
N GLY A 105 -10.40 11.72 0.72
CA GLY A 105 -9.09 12.37 0.62
C GLY A 105 -8.23 12.25 1.86
N TYR A 106 -8.77 11.69 2.93
CA TYR A 106 -8.05 11.59 4.20
C TYR A 106 -7.10 10.39 4.18
N LYS A 107 -5.89 10.60 4.64
CA LYS A 107 -4.92 9.51 4.77
C LYS A 107 -4.20 9.65 6.10
N GLN A 108 -3.80 8.53 6.65
CA GLN A 108 -3.20 8.52 7.97
C GLN A 108 -2.29 7.31 8.14
N THR A 109 -1.28 7.47 8.98
CA THR A 109 -0.37 6.41 9.37
C THR A 109 -0.26 6.39 10.88
N GLY A 110 0.05 5.23 11.44
CA GLY A 110 0.16 5.10 12.88
C GLY A 110 1.01 3.93 13.29
N SER A 111 1.33 3.87 14.58
CA SER A 111 2.14 2.79 15.12
C SER A 111 1.30 1.61 15.60
N THR A 112 -0.02 1.77 15.69
CA THR A 112 -0.91 0.74 16.16
C THR A 112 -1.57 0.02 15.00
N TYR A 113 -1.64 -1.30 15.07
CA TYR A 113 -2.35 -2.07 14.06
C TYR A 113 -3.85 -1.89 14.19
N ARG A 114 -4.52 -1.86 13.04
CA ARG A 114 -5.96 -1.70 12.95
C ARG A 114 -6.54 -2.79 12.07
N TYR A 115 -7.85 -2.95 12.12
CA TYR A 115 -8.56 -3.92 11.29
C TYR A 115 -9.93 -3.38 10.92
N ILE A 116 -10.45 -3.89 9.79
CA ILE A 116 -11.78 -3.57 9.29
C ILE A 116 -12.37 -4.86 8.75
N LYS A 117 -13.62 -5.16 9.15
CA LYS A 117 -14.25 -6.41 8.72
C LYS A 117 -15.38 -6.21 7.73
N SER A 118 -15.89 -5.00 7.60
CA SER A 118 -16.85 -4.66 6.54
C SER A 118 -16.84 -3.16 6.32
N ASN A 119 -17.40 -2.73 5.21
CA ASN A 119 -17.41 -1.32 4.86
C ASN A 119 -18.57 -0.96 3.95
N LYS A 120 -18.87 0.31 3.90
CA LYS A 120 -19.69 0.89 2.85
C LYS A 120 -19.28 2.33 2.64
N TRP A 121 -19.73 2.90 1.53
CA TRP A 121 -19.46 4.29 1.22
C TRP A 121 -20.68 5.12 1.61
N VAL A 122 -20.42 6.29 2.20
CA VAL A 122 -21.48 7.16 2.72
C VAL A 122 -21.16 8.61 2.35
N ASN A 123 -22.14 9.49 2.61
CA ASN A 123 -21.96 10.94 2.41
C ASN A 123 -21.44 11.26 1.01
N CYS A 124 -21.97 10.61 0.00
CA CYS A 124 -21.54 10.82 -1.37
C CYS A 124 -22.05 12.17 -1.88
N ARG A 125 -21.22 12.87 -2.70
CA ARG A 125 -21.59 14.19 -3.24
C ARG A 125 -20.81 14.52 -4.51
#